data_48143ce5a3fc8447323cddf5cd02d17b
#
_entry.id   48143ce5a3fc8447323cddf5cd02d17b
#
_cell.length_a   1.000
_cell.length_b   1.000
_cell.length_c   1.000
_cell.angle_alpha   90.00
_cell.angle_beta   90.00
_cell.angle_gamma   90.00
#
_symmetry.space_group_name_H-M   'P 1'
#
loop_
_entity.id
_entity.type
_entity.pdbx_description
1 polymer ?
#
loop_
_entity_poly.entity_id
_entity_poly.type
_entity_poly.pdbx_seq_one_letter_code
_entity_poly.pdbx_strand_id
1 'polypeptide(L)'
;MNIVYHNTANFFNATKYSRLSREAGALLHKEFALNCYVKLPLFFNDDSFAILKTEVLRIFEQHSRRRDFNMKHEQNTPRHLSTVSGVAVAEHSQLIPALYRDSHLIEFLCGIAGTQVHLVPDPFDRHVIHRLDKIGDVHGGHLDTYAFAFAIFIETPPKKAGGCLEFVPHSMEISDLDTSLAKRVGHHVGDCYFMKTNKSVHRVLPLSEEVKRTNLILTYADDETINIDISYSSQPLYG
;
A
#
# COMPACT_ATOMS: atom_id res chain seq x y z
N MET A 1 -5.15 21.07 19.35
CA MET A 1 -6.58 20.74 19.36
C MET A 1 -6.68 19.23 19.27
N ASN A 2 -6.90 18.54 20.39
CA ASN A 2 -7.04 17.07 20.40
C ASN A 2 -8.42 16.73 19.82
N ILE A 3 -8.45 16.31 18.57
CA ILE A 3 -9.66 15.71 17.99
C ILE A 3 -9.78 14.33 18.62
N VAL A 4 -10.65 14.20 19.62
CA VAL A 4 -11.00 12.91 20.23
C VAL A 4 -11.86 12.19 19.21
N TYR A 5 -11.28 11.23 18.51
CA TYR A 5 -12.03 10.32 17.63
C TYR A 5 -12.88 9.39 18.49
N HIS A 6 -14.11 9.83 18.80
CA HIS A 6 -15.11 8.93 19.32
C HIS A 6 -15.57 8.00 18.20
N ASN A 7 -15.18 6.75 18.30
CA ASN A 7 -15.61 5.63 17.46
C ASN A 7 -14.73 5.30 16.24
N THR A 8 -13.51 4.82 16.47
CA THR A 8 -12.66 4.20 15.44
C THR A 8 -13.17 2.82 14.99
N ALA A 9 -14.22 2.30 15.63
CA ALA A 9 -14.68 0.92 15.46
C ALA A 9 -15.42 0.61 14.15
N ASN A 10 -15.57 1.54 13.22
CA ASN A 10 -16.38 1.32 12.02
C ASN A 10 -15.88 2.04 10.76
N PHE A 11 -14.55 2.17 10.56
CA PHE A 11 -14.05 2.79 9.33
C PHE A 11 -14.45 2.00 8.10
N PHE A 12 -14.44 0.66 8.17
CA PHE A 12 -14.86 -0.18 7.05
C PHE A 12 -16.37 -0.04 6.76
N ASN A 13 -17.23 0.11 7.75
CA ASN A 13 -18.65 0.34 7.55
C ASN A 13 -18.95 1.67 6.81
N ALA A 14 -17.99 2.58 6.80
CA ALA A 14 -18.03 3.82 6.03
C ALA A 14 -17.48 3.68 4.59
N THR A 15 -17.23 2.45 4.11
CA THR A 15 -16.76 2.19 2.74
C THR A 15 -17.91 1.83 1.81
N LYS A 16 -17.71 2.04 0.52
CA LYS A 16 -18.64 1.57 -0.52
C LYS A 16 -18.70 0.05 -0.63
N TYR A 17 -17.71 -0.63 -0.05
CA TYR A 17 -17.51 -2.08 -0.13
C TYR A 17 -18.09 -2.85 1.06
N SER A 18 -18.53 -2.17 2.12
CA SER A 18 -19.13 -2.80 3.31
C SER A 18 -20.45 -3.54 3.05
N ARG A 19 -21.08 -3.28 1.90
CA ARG A 19 -22.39 -3.88 1.51
C ARG A 19 -22.33 -4.55 0.14
N LEU A 20 -21.19 -5.15 -0.21
CA LEU A 20 -21.10 -5.88 -1.47
C LEU A 20 -22.03 -7.09 -1.47
N SER A 21 -22.67 -7.34 -2.63
CA SER A 21 -23.35 -8.61 -2.84
C SER A 21 -22.34 -9.76 -2.91
N ARG A 22 -22.81 -10.97 -2.68
CA ARG A 22 -21.96 -12.17 -2.79
C ARG A 22 -21.33 -12.30 -4.17
N GLU A 23 -22.09 -11.96 -5.23
CA GLU A 23 -21.63 -12.00 -6.62
C GLU A 23 -20.52 -10.98 -6.86
N ALA A 24 -20.66 -9.75 -6.34
CA ALA A 24 -19.63 -8.72 -6.47
C ALA A 24 -18.35 -9.11 -5.73
N GLY A 25 -18.47 -9.71 -4.54
CA GLY A 25 -17.31 -10.27 -3.80
C GLY A 25 -16.62 -11.38 -4.60
N ALA A 26 -17.36 -12.29 -5.21
CA ALA A 26 -16.81 -13.36 -6.05
C ALA A 26 -16.10 -12.82 -7.30
N LEU A 27 -16.56 -11.72 -7.89
CA LEU A 27 -15.88 -11.07 -9.01
C LEU A 27 -14.53 -10.47 -8.58
N LEU A 28 -14.47 -9.78 -7.41
CA LEU A 28 -13.22 -9.27 -6.88
C LEU A 28 -12.21 -10.39 -6.60
N HIS A 29 -12.67 -11.49 -6.00
CA HIS A 29 -11.82 -12.68 -5.77
C HIS A 29 -11.26 -13.24 -7.07
N LYS A 30 -12.12 -13.41 -8.10
CA LYS A 30 -11.70 -13.91 -9.42
C LYS A 30 -10.67 -12.99 -10.08
N GLU A 31 -10.89 -11.68 -10.02
CA GLU A 31 -9.95 -10.69 -10.55
C GLU A 31 -8.61 -10.76 -9.83
N PHE A 32 -8.63 -10.84 -8.50
CA PHE A 32 -7.43 -10.95 -7.67
C PHE A 32 -6.68 -12.25 -7.95
N ALA A 33 -7.36 -13.38 -8.01
CA ALA A 33 -6.73 -14.68 -8.33
C ALA A 33 -6.06 -14.69 -9.70
N LEU A 34 -6.66 -14.01 -10.70
CA LEU A 34 -6.11 -13.93 -12.06
C LEU A 34 -4.94 -12.96 -12.17
N ASN A 35 -5.00 -11.83 -11.47
CA ASN A 35 -4.09 -10.72 -11.67
C ASN A 35 -3.14 -10.48 -10.48
N CYS A 36 -3.27 -11.21 -9.36
CA CYS A 36 -2.62 -10.90 -8.09
C CYS A 36 -2.89 -9.44 -7.61
N TYR A 37 -3.90 -8.80 -8.16
CA TYR A 37 -4.19 -7.39 -7.98
C TYR A 37 -5.67 -7.12 -8.23
N VAL A 38 -6.25 -6.26 -7.39
CA VAL A 38 -7.58 -5.71 -7.63
C VAL A 38 -7.60 -4.23 -7.27
N LYS A 39 -8.15 -3.41 -8.16
CA LYS A 39 -8.38 -1.99 -7.90
C LYS A 39 -9.73 -1.79 -7.22
N LEU A 40 -9.77 -0.96 -6.20
CA LEU A 40 -10.94 -0.62 -5.39
C LEU A 40 -11.18 0.91 -5.48
N PRO A 41 -11.90 1.39 -6.51
CA PRO A 41 -12.07 2.81 -6.75
C PRO A 41 -12.88 3.49 -5.65
N LEU A 42 -12.43 4.67 -5.19
CA LEU A 42 -13.13 5.49 -4.20
C LEU A 42 -13.60 4.67 -3.00
N PHE A 43 -12.65 3.98 -2.37
CA PHE A 43 -12.93 2.95 -1.35
C PHE A 43 -13.71 3.49 -0.15
N PHE A 44 -13.29 4.61 0.40
CA PHE A 44 -13.97 5.27 1.52
C PHE A 44 -15.07 6.23 1.05
N ASN A 45 -16.01 6.57 1.92
CA ASN A 45 -16.85 7.74 1.72
C ASN A 45 -16.03 9.04 1.88
N ASP A 46 -16.56 10.15 1.41
CA ASP A 46 -15.83 11.42 1.34
C ASP A 46 -15.39 11.93 2.72
N ASP A 47 -16.26 11.83 3.74
CA ASP A 47 -15.95 12.28 5.10
C ASP A 47 -14.84 11.45 5.75
N SER A 48 -14.95 10.14 5.70
CA SER A 48 -13.94 9.24 6.24
C SER A 48 -12.60 9.38 5.51
N PHE A 49 -12.65 9.55 4.19
CA PHE A 49 -11.44 9.79 3.40
C PHE A 49 -10.78 11.13 3.76
N ALA A 50 -11.56 12.20 3.93
CA ALA A 50 -11.02 13.51 4.30
C ALA A 50 -10.30 13.47 5.66
N ILE A 51 -10.88 12.76 6.64
CA ILE A 51 -10.25 12.54 7.95
C ILE A 51 -8.94 11.76 7.81
N LEU A 52 -8.96 10.63 7.10
CA LEU A 52 -7.77 9.79 6.89
C LEU A 52 -6.68 10.55 6.15
N LYS A 53 -7.03 11.26 5.09
CA LYS A 53 -6.11 12.09 4.31
C LYS A 53 -5.43 13.15 5.18
N THR A 54 -6.19 13.87 5.99
CA THR A 54 -5.67 14.89 6.90
C THR A 54 -4.66 14.29 7.88
N GLU A 55 -4.98 13.13 8.45
CA GLU A 55 -4.12 12.44 9.40
C GLU A 55 -2.82 11.94 8.74
N VAL A 56 -2.92 11.29 7.57
CA VAL A 56 -1.74 10.81 6.83
C VAL A 56 -0.80 11.95 6.46
N LEU A 57 -1.34 13.06 5.94
CA LEU A 57 -0.53 14.21 5.56
C LEU A 57 0.13 14.86 6.78
N ARG A 58 -0.58 15.01 7.90
CA ARG A 58 -0.04 15.53 9.16
C ARG A 58 1.16 14.71 9.64
N ILE A 59 1.02 13.37 9.67
CA ILE A 59 2.09 12.46 10.11
C ILE A 59 3.27 12.53 9.15
N PHE A 60 3.00 12.53 7.85
CA PHE A 60 4.06 12.63 6.85
C PHE A 60 4.90 13.89 7.00
N GLU A 61 4.27 15.06 7.11
CA GLU A 61 4.99 16.33 7.23
C GLU A 61 5.85 16.44 8.49
N GLN A 62 5.49 15.72 9.56
CA GLN A 62 6.20 15.77 10.85
C GLN A 62 7.27 14.68 11.02
N HIS A 63 7.11 13.52 10.39
CA HIS A 63 7.89 12.32 10.72
C HIS A 63 8.51 11.62 9.50
N SER A 64 8.39 12.19 8.30
CA SER A 64 8.98 11.56 7.12
C SER A 64 10.50 11.66 7.11
N ARG A 65 11.12 10.61 6.52
CA ARG A 65 12.56 10.57 6.27
C ARG A 65 12.81 10.29 4.80
N ARG A 66 13.72 11.03 4.21
CA ARG A 66 14.15 10.80 2.83
C ARG A 66 15.01 9.55 2.73
N ARG A 67 14.75 8.76 1.67
CA ARG A 67 15.50 7.56 1.31
C ARG A 67 16.06 7.74 -0.11
N ASP A 68 17.38 7.70 -0.22
CA ASP A 68 18.10 7.81 -1.51
C ASP A 68 19.21 6.77 -1.53
N PHE A 69 18.85 5.53 -1.86
CA PHE A 69 19.78 4.41 -1.93
C PHE A 69 19.30 3.33 -2.91
N ASN A 70 20.18 2.37 -3.21
CA ASN A 70 19.82 1.19 -3.97
C ASN A 70 19.70 -0.03 -3.04
N MET A 71 18.62 -0.80 -3.19
CA MET A 71 18.36 -2.00 -2.41
C MET A 71 19.17 -3.18 -2.96
N LYS A 72 20.25 -3.53 -2.26
CA LYS A 72 21.21 -4.56 -2.73
C LYS A 72 20.58 -5.95 -2.91
N HIS A 73 19.65 -6.32 -2.02
CA HIS A 73 18.98 -7.63 -2.06
C HIS A 73 17.94 -7.74 -3.19
N GLU A 74 17.61 -6.64 -3.84
CA GLU A 74 16.62 -6.55 -4.92
C GLU A 74 17.30 -6.07 -6.21
N GLN A 75 18.37 -6.75 -6.62
CA GLN A 75 19.15 -6.47 -7.82
C GLN A 75 19.62 -5.02 -7.93
N ASN A 76 19.90 -4.40 -6.77
CA ASN A 76 20.38 -3.02 -6.68
C ASN A 76 19.41 -1.97 -7.25
N THR A 77 18.09 -2.21 -7.15
CA THR A 77 17.07 -1.28 -7.65
C THR A 77 16.94 -0.04 -6.76
N PRO A 78 16.63 1.14 -7.34
CA PRO A 78 16.65 2.41 -6.62
C PRO A 78 15.46 2.58 -5.66
N ARG A 79 15.73 3.28 -4.56
CA ARG A 79 14.75 3.80 -3.59
C ARG A 79 14.98 5.29 -3.43
N HIS A 80 14.27 6.09 -4.24
CA HIS A 80 14.28 7.55 -4.18
C HIS A 80 12.87 8.00 -3.82
N LEU A 81 12.60 8.09 -2.51
CA LEU A 81 11.28 8.45 -1.97
C LEU A 81 11.42 8.90 -0.51
N SER A 82 10.38 9.50 0.03
CA SER A 82 10.28 9.77 1.47
C SER A 82 9.34 8.78 2.13
N THR A 83 9.68 8.29 3.33
CA THR A 83 8.92 7.27 4.07
C THR A 83 8.61 7.71 5.48
N VAL A 84 7.49 7.20 6.04
CA VAL A 84 7.24 7.17 7.49
C VAL A 84 7.07 5.71 7.89
N SER A 85 7.81 5.27 8.90
CA SER A 85 7.76 3.88 9.39
C SER A 85 6.45 3.57 10.11
N GLY A 86 6.09 2.29 10.14
CA GLY A 86 4.94 1.82 10.92
C GLY A 86 5.04 2.14 12.41
N VAL A 87 6.26 2.16 12.98
CA VAL A 87 6.51 2.56 14.37
C VAL A 87 6.14 4.02 14.56
N ALA A 88 6.64 4.92 13.73
CA ALA A 88 6.33 6.35 13.83
C ALA A 88 4.82 6.63 13.62
N VAL A 89 4.18 5.93 12.67
CA VAL A 89 2.74 6.02 12.49
C VAL A 89 1.99 5.58 13.75
N ALA A 90 2.39 4.46 14.39
CA ALA A 90 1.74 3.96 15.60
C ALA A 90 1.92 4.87 16.81
N GLU A 91 3.07 5.55 16.92
CA GLU A 91 3.34 6.50 17.99
C GLU A 91 2.52 7.79 17.87
N HIS A 92 2.21 8.20 16.64
CA HIS A 92 1.61 9.52 16.38
C HIS A 92 0.18 9.48 15.81
N SER A 93 -0.41 8.27 15.62
CA SER A 93 -1.80 8.08 15.20
C SER A 93 -2.48 6.97 15.97
N GLN A 94 -3.71 7.20 16.36
CA GLN A 94 -4.62 6.15 16.81
C GLN A 94 -5.48 5.61 15.67
N LEU A 95 -5.76 6.46 14.69
CA LEU A 95 -6.64 6.16 13.55
C LEU A 95 -6.08 5.10 12.62
N ILE A 96 -4.84 5.28 12.16
CA ILE A 96 -4.22 4.38 11.18
C ILE A 96 -4.02 2.97 11.74
N PRO A 97 -3.45 2.79 12.96
CA PRO A 97 -3.39 1.47 13.57
C PRO A 97 -4.76 0.83 13.86
N ALA A 98 -5.81 1.63 14.12
CA ALA A 98 -7.16 1.11 14.29
C ALA A 98 -7.74 0.61 12.94
N LEU A 99 -7.55 1.37 11.86
CA LEU A 99 -7.92 0.95 10.51
C LEU A 99 -7.18 -0.34 10.09
N TYR A 100 -5.88 -0.41 10.38
CA TYR A 100 -5.05 -1.59 10.08
C TYR A 100 -5.58 -2.87 10.75
N ARG A 101 -6.11 -2.75 11.97
CA ARG A 101 -6.65 -3.87 12.77
C ARG A 101 -8.16 -4.05 12.64
N ASP A 102 -8.82 -3.29 11.77
CA ASP A 102 -10.27 -3.38 11.59
C ASP A 102 -10.67 -4.78 11.09
N SER A 103 -11.44 -5.51 11.91
CA SER A 103 -11.80 -6.90 11.62
C SER A 103 -12.65 -7.04 10.36
N HIS A 104 -13.49 -6.06 10.04
CA HIS A 104 -14.31 -6.08 8.82
C HIS A 104 -13.47 -5.82 7.57
N LEU A 105 -12.44 -4.94 7.67
CA LEU A 105 -11.47 -4.77 6.58
C LEU A 105 -10.72 -6.08 6.35
N ILE A 106 -10.21 -6.71 7.41
CA ILE A 106 -9.47 -7.98 7.32
C ILE A 106 -10.37 -9.07 6.72
N GLU A 107 -11.62 -9.23 7.18
CA GLU A 107 -12.58 -10.18 6.63
C GLU A 107 -12.84 -9.94 5.13
N PHE A 108 -13.00 -8.68 4.73
CA PHE A 108 -13.15 -8.30 3.33
C PHE A 108 -11.92 -8.70 2.50
N LEU A 109 -10.71 -8.43 3.01
CA LEU A 109 -9.46 -8.82 2.33
C LEU A 109 -9.29 -10.34 2.28
N CYS A 110 -9.68 -11.08 3.33
CA CYS A 110 -9.74 -12.56 3.29
C CYS A 110 -10.66 -13.06 2.16
N GLY A 111 -11.83 -12.43 1.99
CA GLY A 111 -12.77 -12.77 0.92
C GLY A 111 -12.19 -12.55 -0.48
N ILE A 112 -11.41 -11.48 -0.67
CA ILE A 112 -10.71 -11.22 -1.95
C ILE A 112 -9.56 -12.19 -2.14
N ALA A 113 -8.73 -12.40 -1.11
CA ALA A 113 -7.55 -13.28 -1.18
C ALA A 113 -7.91 -14.76 -1.35
N GLY A 114 -9.09 -15.17 -0.83
CA GLY A 114 -9.47 -16.59 -0.76
C GLY A 114 -8.65 -17.39 0.29
N THR A 115 -7.98 -16.70 1.20
CA THR A 115 -7.17 -17.27 2.28
C THR A 115 -7.18 -16.35 3.49
N GLN A 116 -6.62 -16.80 4.62
CA GLN A 116 -6.46 -15.95 5.80
C GLN A 116 -5.48 -14.81 5.54
N VAL A 117 -5.85 -13.63 6.05
CA VAL A 117 -5.03 -12.41 6.01
C VAL A 117 -4.69 -12.04 7.45
N HIS A 118 -3.40 -11.99 7.76
CA HIS A 118 -2.87 -11.77 9.10
C HIS A 118 -2.17 -10.42 9.22
N LEU A 119 -2.21 -9.84 10.41
CA LEU A 119 -1.38 -8.69 10.76
C LEU A 119 0.09 -9.12 10.79
N VAL A 120 0.99 -8.31 10.21
CA VAL A 120 2.42 -8.64 10.22
C VAL A 120 3.06 -8.36 11.59
N PRO A 121 4.03 -9.19 12.00
CA PRO A 121 4.71 -9.03 13.29
C PRO A 121 5.69 -7.84 13.29
N ASP A 122 6.36 -7.52 12.16
CA ASP A 122 7.33 -6.44 12.07
C ASP A 122 6.65 -5.07 12.22
N PRO A 123 6.94 -4.31 13.29
CA PRO A 123 6.26 -3.04 13.56
C PRO A 123 6.64 -1.94 12.56
N PHE A 124 7.77 -2.06 11.87
CA PHE A 124 8.22 -1.06 10.90
C PHE A 124 7.42 -1.09 9.60
N ASP A 125 6.91 -2.27 9.20
CA ASP A 125 6.24 -2.47 7.90
C ASP A 125 4.70 -2.55 7.97
N ARG A 126 4.09 -2.50 9.17
CA ARG A 126 2.63 -2.68 9.36
C ARG A 126 1.76 -1.72 8.57
N HIS A 127 2.12 -0.44 8.63
CA HIS A 127 1.36 0.67 8.04
C HIS A 127 2.32 1.83 7.78
N VAL A 128 2.80 1.91 6.58
CA VAL A 128 3.83 2.87 6.18
C VAL A 128 3.25 3.95 5.27
N ILE A 129 3.86 5.12 5.28
CA ILE A 129 3.49 6.19 4.36
C ILE A 129 4.68 6.39 3.41
N HIS A 130 4.41 6.33 2.11
CA HIS A 130 5.38 6.61 1.06
C HIS A 130 4.99 7.86 0.29
N ARG A 131 5.98 8.71 -0.05
CA ARG A 131 5.80 9.82 -0.96
C ARG A 131 6.95 9.90 -1.97
N LEU A 132 6.55 10.07 -3.24
CA LEU A 132 7.41 10.56 -4.30
C LEU A 132 6.99 12.01 -4.57
N ASP A 133 7.94 12.98 -4.61
CA ASP A 133 7.64 14.39 -4.80
C ASP A 133 8.66 15.16 -5.62
N LYS A 134 9.75 14.52 -6.05
CA LYS A 134 10.80 15.12 -6.90
C LYS A 134 10.86 14.43 -8.25
N ILE A 135 11.32 15.16 -9.27
CA ILE A 135 11.65 14.55 -10.56
C ILE A 135 12.67 13.43 -10.35
N GLY A 136 12.39 12.26 -10.93
CA GLY A 136 13.21 11.07 -10.80
C GLY A 136 12.92 10.22 -9.56
N ASP A 137 12.07 10.67 -8.64
CA ASP A 137 11.64 9.83 -7.52
C ASP A 137 10.98 8.55 -8.01
N VAL A 138 11.39 7.44 -7.42
CA VAL A 138 11.06 6.09 -7.89
C VAL A 138 11.06 5.10 -6.71
N HIS A 139 10.22 4.10 -6.80
CA HIS A 139 10.35 2.88 -6.02
C HIS A 139 10.64 1.73 -7.00
N GLY A 140 11.91 1.37 -7.13
CA GLY A 140 12.40 0.42 -8.13
C GLY A 140 11.81 -0.97 -7.99
N GLY A 141 12.06 -1.83 -8.97
CA GLY A 141 11.51 -3.18 -9.04
C GLY A 141 11.82 -4.03 -7.81
N HIS A 142 10.82 -4.72 -7.27
CA HIS A 142 10.93 -5.55 -6.06
C HIS A 142 9.78 -6.54 -5.91
N LEU A 143 9.96 -7.41 -4.93
CA LEU A 143 8.93 -8.24 -4.33
C LEU A 143 8.88 -7.93 -2.83
N ASP A 144 7.70 -7.86 -2.26
CA ASP A 144 7.61 -7.82 -0.81
C ASP A 144 7.78 -9.24 -0.23
N THR A 145 8.24 -9.31 1.00
CA THR A 145 8.35 -10.60 1.68
C THR A 145 7.03 -11.05 2.25
N TYR A 146 6.25 -10.14 2.84
CA TYR A 146 4.88 -10.43 3.25
C TYR A 146 3.94 -10.49 2.06
N ALA A 147 2.87 -11.29 2.21
CA ALA A 147 2.03 -11.70 1.09
C ALA A 147 1.25 -10.56 0.44
N PHE A 148 0.77 -9.57 1.20
CA PHE A 148 -0.22 -8.63 0.71
C PHE A 148 0.07 -7.19 1.09
N ALA A 149 -0.22 -6.28 0.16
CA ALA A 149 -0.32 -4.85 0.42
C ALA A 149 -1.74 -4.34 0.08
N PHE A 150 -2.32 -3.58 1.01
CA PHE A 150 -3.50 -2.76 0.79
C PHE A 150 -3.08 -1.30 0.77
N ALA A 151 -3.05 -0.69 -0.42
CA ALA A 151 -2.57 0.66 -0.61
C ALA A 151 -3.71 1.64 -0.83
N ILE A 152 -3.65 2.78 -0.14
CA ILE A 152 -4.62 3.88 -0.17
C ILE A 152 -3.96 5.10 -0.77
N PHE A 153 -4.55 5.67 -1.83
CA PHE A 153 -4.00 6.82 -2.53
C PHE A 153 -4.48 8.14 -1.93
N ILE A 154 -3.57 8.84 -1.26
CA ILE A 154 -3.80 10.13 -0.58
C ILE A 154 -3.60 11.31 -1.52
N GLU A 155 -2.54 11.27 -2.34
CA GLU A 155 -2.22 12.20 -3.41
C GLU A 155 -1.77 11.40 -4.63
N THR A 156 -2.18 11.83 -5.82
CA THR A 156 -1.82 11.16 -7.08
C THR A 156 -1.36 12.17 -8.12
N PRO A 157 -0.28 11.86 -8.87
CA PRO A 157 0.17 12.70 -9.96
C PRO A 157 -0.81 12.65 -11.15
N PRO A 158 -0.81 13.67 -12.01
CA PRO A 158 -1.42 13.55 -13.32
C PRO A 158 -0.80 12.39 -14.11
N LYS A 159 -1.61 11.71 -14.93
CA LYS A 159 -1.16 10.50 -15.68
C LYS A 159 0.15 10.71 -16.47
N LYS A 160 0.37 11.91 -17.02
CA LYS A 160 1.56 12.24 -17.80
C LYS A 160 2.83 12.45 -16.96
N ALA A 161 2.69 12.69 -15.67
CA ALA A 161 3.79 13.00 -14.76
C ALA A 161 4.50 11.76 -14.17
N GLY A 162 4.19 10.56 -14.64
CA GLY A 162 4.78 9.33 -14.14
C GLY A 162 4.14 8.82 -12.84
N GLY A 163 4.90 8.10 -12.01
CA GLY A 163 4.42 7.59 -10.71
C GLY A 163 3.36 6.48 -10.81
N CYS A 164 3.16 5.87 -11.98
CA CYS A 164 2.24 4.73 -12.14
C CYS A 164 2.80 3.49 -11.45
N LEU A 165 1.92 2.67 -10.89
CA LEU A 165 2.24 1.30 -10.51
C LEU A 165 2.42 0.45 -11.78
N GLU A 166 3.51 -0.28 -11.86
CA GLU A 166 3.77 -1.28 -12.88
C GLU A 166 4.07 -2.61 -12.21
N PHE A 167 3.48 -3.69 -12.70
CA PHE A 167 3.65 -5.02 -12.10
C PHE A 167 3.43 -6.14 -13.11
N VAL A 168 4.00 -7.32 -12.81
CA VAL A 168 3.75 -8.56 -13.56
C VAL A 168 3.10 -9.57 -12.62
N PRO A 169 1.83 -9.96 -12.87
CA PRO A 169 1.16 -10.97 -12.05
C PRO A 169 1.88 -12.31 -12.13
N HIS A 170 1.94 -13.02 -10.99
CA HIS A 170 2.53 -14.37 -10.90
C HIS A 170 3.99 -14.46 -11.36
N SER A 171 4.73 -13.35 -11.41
CA SER A 171 6.15 -13.34 -11.68
C SER A 171 6.95 -12.87 -10.47
N MET A 172 8.10 -13.52 -10.26
CA MET A 172 9.07 -13.16 -9.23
C MET A 172 10.36 -12.57 -9.83
N GLU A 173 10.43 -12.39 -11.15
CA GLU A 173 11.62 -11.92 -11.86
C GLU A 173 11.53 -10.42 -12.12
N ILE A 174 12.48 -9.64 -11.59
CA ILE A 174 12.52 -8.17 -11.78
C ILE A 174 12.64 -7.80 -13.27
N SER A 175 13.34 -8.61 -14.06
CA SER A 175 13.49 -8.42 -15.51
C SER A 175 12.18 -8.47 -16.28
N ASP A 176 11.14 -9.14 -15.75
CA ASP A 176 9.84 -9.20 -16.42
C ASP A 176 9.13 -7.84 -16.46
N LEU A 177 9.48 -6.91 -15.56
CA LEU A 177 9.00 -5.54 -15.59
C LEU A 177 9.41 -4.76 -16.86
N ASP A 178 10.44 -5.21 -17.56
CA ASP A 178 10.93 -4.57 -18.79
C ASP A 178 10.41 -5.28 -20.06
N THR A 179 9.42 -6.17 -19.89
CA THR A 179 8.79 -6.92 -20.98
C THR A 179 7.36 -6.45 -21.24
N SER A 180 6.73 -7.01 -22.27
CA SER A 180 5.31 -6.79 -22.59
C SER A 180 4.33 -7.42 -21.58
N LEU A 181 4.83 -8.20 -20.61
CA LEU A 181 4.03 -8.79 -19.53
C LEU A 181 3.64 -7.74 -18.48
N ALA A 182 4.39 -6.65 -18.38
CA ALA A 182 4.18 -5.62 -17.38
C ALA A 182 2.87 -4.86 -17.62
N LYS A 183 2.03 -4.84 -16.59
CA LYS A 183 0.77 -4.09 -16.54
C LYS A 183 0.99 -2.74 -15.86
N ARG A 184 0.44 -1.67 -16.43
CA ARG A 184 0.47 -0.32 -15.85
C ARG A 184 -0.91 0.09 -15.37
N VAL A 185 -1.00 0.54 -14.12
CA VAL A 185 -2.26 0.99 -13.53
C VAL A 185 -2.09 2.38 -12.91
N GLY A 186 -2.96 3.29 -13.36
CA GLY A 186 -3.11 4.62 -12.75
C GLY A 186 -4.21 4.61 -11.69
N HIS A 187 -4.03 5.44 -10.68
CA HIS A 187 -4.98 5.60 -9.57
C HIS A 187 -5.37 7.06 -9.41
N HIS A 188 -6.53 7.28 -8.83
CA HIS A 188 -7.01 8.59 -8.41
C HIS A 188 -6.96 8.71 -6.89
N VAL A 189 -7.03 9.94 -6.40
CA VAL A 189 -7.16 10.20 -4.96
C VAL A 189 -8.40 9.49 -4.42
N GLY A 190 -8.24 8.74 -3.32
CA GLY A 190 -9.30 7.92 -2.71
C GLY A 190 -9.43 6.51 -3.27
N ASP A 191 -8.74 6.20 -4.38
CA ASP A 191 -8.64 4.79 -4.82
C ASP A 191 -7.82 3.98 -3.83
N CYS A 192 -8.13 2.68 -3.74
CA CYS A 192 -7.27 1.70 -3.10
C CYS A 192 -6.93 0.58 -4.09
N TYR A 193 -5.93 -0.22 -3.75
CA TYR A 193 -5.76 -1.54 -4.34
C TYR A 193 -5.41 -2.56 -3.27
N PHE A 194 -5.70 -3.81 -3.56
CA PHE A 194 -5.18 -4.96 -2.83
C PHE A 194 -4.36 -5.82 -3.79
N MET A 195 -3.14 -6.20 -3.38
CA MET A 195 -2.17 -6.88 -4.24
C MET A 195 -1.46 -7.99 -3.49
N LYS A 196 -1.20 -9.11 -4.18
CA LYS A 196 -0.35 -10.20 -3.71
C LYS A 196 1.11 -9.88 -4.09
N THR A 197 1.79 -9.13 -3.25
CA THR A 197 3.07 -8.49 -3.53
C THR A 197 4.27 -9.44 -3.49
N ASN A 198 4.16 -10.56 -2.77
CA ASN A 198 5.20 -11.60 -2.74
C ASN A 198 5.20 -12.56 -3.96
N LYS A 199 4.19 -12.45 -4.82
CA LYS A 199 4.05 -13.26 -6.05
C LYS A 199 3.85 -12.41 -7.30
N SER A 200 4.11 -11.12 -7.20
CA SER A 200 3.98 -10.18 -8.31
C SER A 200 5.06 -9.12 -8.21
N VAL A 201 6.09 -9.28 -9.01
CA VAL A 201 7.14 -8.27 -9.12
C VAL A 201 6.52 -6.94 -9.54
N HIS A 202 6.92 -5.85 -8.86
CA HIS A 202 6.29 -4.55 -9.07
C HIS A 202 7.26 -3.39 -8.85
N ARG A 203 6.89 -2.23 -9.40
CA ARG A 203 7.60 -0.96 -9.20
C ARG A 203 6.65 0.23 -9.31
N VAL A 204 7.09 1.36 -8.79
CA VAL A 204 6.51 2.67 -9.11
C VAL A 204 7.43 3.37 -10.07
N LEU A 205 6.92 3.73 -11.25
CA LEU A 205 7.69 4.40 -12.29
C LEU A 205 8.14 5.79 -11.83
N PRO A 206 9.27 6.29 -12.35
CA PRO A 206 9.80 7.59 -11.98
C PRO A 206 8.80 8.72 -12.23
N LEU A 207 8.83 9.74 -11.36
CA LEU A 207 8.17 11.01 -11.64
C LEU A 207 8.96 11.79 -12.70
N SER A 208 8.25 12.37 -13.65
CA SER A 208 8.81 13.27 -14.69
C SER A 208 8.55 14.75 -14.42
N GLU A 209 7.73 15.07 -13.43
CA GLU A 209 7.39 16.42 -13.00
C GLU A 209 7.45 16.52 -11.46
N GLU A 210 7.60 17.73 -10.90
CA GLU A 210 7.50 17.98 -9.45
C GLU A 210 6.04 17.96 -9.00
N VAL A 211 5.57 16.77 -8.69
CA VAL A 211 4.19 16.48 -8.25
C VAL A 211 4.21 15.47 -7.12
N LYS A 212 3.16 15.41 -6.33
CA LYS A 212 3.09 14.51 -5.19
C LYS A 212 2.35 13.22 -5.52
N ARG A 213 2.94 12.09 -5.12
CA ARG A 213 2.31 10.79 -5.07
C ARG A 213 2.49 10.23 -3.65
N THR A 214 1.42 10.29 -2.85
CA THR A 214 1.43 9.83 -1.45
C THR A 214 0.48 8.66 -1.27
N ASN A 215 0.99 7.59 -0.66
CA ASN A 215 0.22 6.40 -0.31
C ASN A 215 0.36 6.08 1.17
N LEU A 216 -0.73 5.64 1.80
CA LEU A 216 -0.70 4.82 3.00
C LEU A 216 -0.77 3.36 2.56
N ILE A 217 0.16 2.54 3.01
CA ILE A 217 0.26 1.12 2.68
C ILE A 217 0.08 0.32 3.96
N LEU A 218 -0.90 -0.58 3.97
CA LEU A 218 -1.15 -1.53 5.05
C LEU A 218 -0.66 -2.89 4.58
N THR A 219 0.35 -3.43 5.27
CA THR A 219 0.99 -4.71 4.92
C THR A 219 0.38 -5.84 5.72
N TYR A 220 0.08 -6.95 5.03
CA TYR A 220 -0.51 -8.14 5.64
C TYR A 220 0.24 -9.40 5.20
N ALA A 221 0.19 -10.42 6.05
CA ALA A 221 0.76 -11.74 5.77
C ALA A 221 -0.33 -12.78 5.48
N ASP A 222 0.06 -13.89 4.88
CA ASP A 222 -0.67 -15.15 4.87
C ASP A 222 0.00 -16.18 5.81
N ASP A 223 -0.54 -17.40 5.88
CA ASP A 223 0.00 -18.47 6.72
C ASP A 223 1.44 -18.83 6.36
N GLU A 224 1.85 -18.61 5.09
CA GLU A 224 3.20 -18.92 4.61
C GLU A 224 4.21 -17.84 5.02
N THR A 225 3.79 -16.58 5.11
CA THR A 225 4.71 -15.44 5.27
C THR A 225 4.70 -14.82 6.67
N ILE A 226 3.73 -15.14 7.54
CA ILE A 226 3.57 -14.51 8.86
C ILE A 226 4.81 -14.63 9.76
N ASN A 227 5.58 -15.70 9.62
CA ASN A 227 6.74 -15.99 10.47
C ASN A 227 8.09 -15.64 9.82
N ILE A 228 8.10 -14.96 8.66
CA ILE A 228 9.35 -14.59 7.98
C ILE A 228 9.92 -13.31 8.62
N ASP A 229 11.23 -13.34 8.94
CA ASP A 229 11.96 -12.15 9.35
C ASP A 229 12.27 -11.26 8.14
N ILE A 230 11.84 -10.01 8.18
CA ILE A 230 12.05 -9.01 7.13
C ILE A 230 12.99 -7.87 7.56
N SER A 231 13.69 -8.00 8.68
CA SER A 231 14.56 -6.94 9.22
C SER A 231 15.61 -6.45 8.21
N TYR A 232 16.04 -7.33 7.30
CA TYR A 232 16.99 -7.02 6.23
C TYR A 232 16.48 -5.97 5.22
N SER A 233 15.16 -5.84 5.04
CA SER A 233 14.52 -4.87 4.14
C SER A 233 13.82 -3.75 4.89
N SER A 234 13.14 -4.03 6.01
CA SER A 234 12.39 -3.04 6.78
C SER A 234 13.32 -2.02 7.46
N GLN A 235 14.47 -2.44 7.97
CA GLN A 235 15.45 -1.53 8.60
C GLN A 235 16.02 -0.47 7.63
N PRO A 236 16.50 -0.80 6.42
CA PRO A 236 16.95 0.20 5.46
C PRO A 236 15.86 1.18 5.01
N LEU A 237 14.61 0.70 4.87
CA LEU A 237 13.49 1.51 4.39
C LEU A 237 12.86 2.36 5.49
N TYR A 238 12.80 1.87 6.73
CA TYR A 238 11.95 2.45 7.77
C TYR A 238 12.68 2.70 9.11
N GLY A 239 13.86 2.12 9.31
CA GLY A 239 14.67 2.31 10.50
C GLY A 239 15.30 3.69 10.72
#